data_b3b83ceb8b163993bd6d8acbfff23505
#
_entry.id   b3b83ceb8b163993bd6d8acbfff23505
#
_cell.length_a   1.000
_cell.length_b   1.000
_cell.length_c   1.000
_cell.angle_alpha   90.00
_cell.angle_beta   90.00
_cell.angle_gamma   90.00
#
_symmetry.space_group_name_H-M   'P 1'
#
loop_
_entity.id
_entity.type
_entity.pdbx_description
1 polymer ?
#
loop_
_entity_poly.entity_id
_entity_poly.type
_entity_poly.pdbx_seq_one_letter_code
_entity_poly.pdbx_strand_id
1 'polypeptide(L)'
;MDERLKFNDFGGRIKYLTLTDANRVWMPDLFFANEKEGHFHNIIMPNVYIRIFPYGSVLYSIRISLTLSCPMNLKLYPLDRQTCSLRMASYGWTTDDLVFLWKDGDPVQVVKNLHLPRFTLEKFLTDYCNSKTNTGEYSCLKVDLLFKREFSYYLIQIYIPCCMLVIVSWVSFWLDQNAVPARVSLGVTTLLTMATQTSGINASLPPVSYTKAIDVWTGVCLTFVFGALLEFALVNYASRSDMHRENMKKQRRQCELEHAASLEAAADLLEDGTTTFAMKPLVRHPGDALSLENARTCEIHMQPKRDNCCRTWLSKFPTRSKRIDVISRITFPLVFALFNLVYWSTYLFREEAEVD
;
A
#
# COMPACT_ATOMS: atom_id res chain seq x y z
N MET A 1 14.89 -52.84 8.33
CA MET A 1 15.39 -53.93 9.21
C MET A 1 16.37 -54.73 8.41
N ASP A 2 17.59 -54.93 8.90
CA ASP A 2 18.61 -55.78 8.25
C ASP A 2 18.83 -57.01 9.15
N GLU A 3 18.61 -58.19 8.59
CA GLU A 3 18.76 -59.47 9.34
C GLU A 3 20.19 -59.72 9.77
N ARG A 4 21.18 -59.19 9.03
CA ARG A 4 22.62 -59.31 9.33
C ARG A 4 23.04 -58.53 10.57
N LEU A 5 22.24 -57.54 11.01
CA LEU A 5 22.47 -56.68 12.14
C LEU A 5 21.72 -57.14 13.40
N LYS A 6 21.02 -58.26 13.38
CA LYS A 6 20.40 -58.85 14.56
C LYS A 6 21.45 -59.35 15.54
N PHE A 7 21.26 -59.04 16.81
CA PHE A 7 22.14 -59.50 17.88
C PHE A 7 21.30 -59.91 19.11
N ASN A 8 21.91 -60.69 19.99
CA ASN A 8 21.26 -61.10 21.24
C ASN A 8 21.34 -60.00 22.29
N ASP A 9 20.21 -59.65 22.86
CA ASP A 9 20.08 -58.57 23.87
C ASP A 9 20.46 -59.01 25.29
N PHE A 10 20.85 -60.29 25.49
CA PHE A 10 21.19 -60.86 26.78
C PHE A 10 20.12 -60.62 27.86
N GLY A 11 18.85 -60.79 27.51
CA GLY A 11 17.73 -60.57 28.42
C GLY A 11 17.45 -59.11 28.72
N GLY A 12 17.61 -58.24 27.70
CA GLY A 12 17.31 -56.82 27.78
C GLY A 12 18.44 -55.94 28.39
N ARG A 13 19.62 -56.53 28.65
CA ARG A 13 20.80 -55.77 29.16
C ARG A 13 21.37 -54.83 28.14
N ILE A 14 21.35 -55.17 26.85
CA ILE A 14 21.85 -54.36 25.75
C ILE A 14 20.65 -53.84 24.95
N LYS A 15 20.28 -52.59 25.19
CA LYS A 15 19.13 -51.97 24.50
C LYS A 15 19.43 -51.61 23.03
N TYR A 16 20.65 -51.17 22.74
CA TYR A 16 21.12 -50.80 21.40
C TYR A 16 22.64 -50.74 21.37
N LEU A 17 23.20 -50.89 20.17
CA LEU A 17 24.62 -50.63 19.88
C LEU A 17 24.74 -49.26 19.22
N THR A 18 25.69 -48.44 19.68
CA THR A 18 25.91 -47.09 19.10
C THR A 18 27.16 -47.09 18.24
N LEU A 19 27.04 -46.57 17.03
CA LEU A 19 28.14 -46.34 16.09
C LEU A 19 28.22 -44.87 15.76
N THR A 20 29.44 -44.34 15.67
CA THR A 20 29.72 -42.95 15.26
C THR A 20 30.20 -42.87 13.81
N ASP A 21 30.66 -43.98 13.24
CA ASP A 21 31.14 -44.09 11.87
C ASP A 21 30.00 -44.55 10.94
N ALA A 22 29.49 -43.61 10.14
CA ALA A 22 28.40 -43.83 9.22
C ALA A 22 28.77 -44.81 8.06
N ASN A 23 30.04 -44.96 7.73
CA ASN A 23 30.51 -45.78 6.61
C ASN A 23 30.40 -47.29 6.86
N ARG A 24 30.14 -47.71 8.09
CA ARG A 24 30.01 -49.11 8.47
C ARG A 24 28.66 -49.75 8.17
N VAL A 25 27.64 -48.92 7.91
CA VAL A 25 26.28 -49.37 7.65
C VAL A 25 25.77 -48.71 6.38
N TRP A 26 25.07 -49.49 5.55
CA TRP A 26 24.40 -48.91 4.39
C TRP A 26 23.37 -47.86 4.82
N MET A 27 23.43 -46.68 4.17
CA MET A 27 22.50 -45.58 4.38
C MET A 27 21.73 -45.29 3.12
N PRO A 28 20.41 -44.96 3.22
CA PRO A 28 19.66 -44.47 2.08
C PRO A 28 20.21 -43.13 1.61
N ASP A 29 20.25 -42.94 0.30
CA ASP A 29 20.57 -41.67 -0.29
C ASP A 29 19.38 -40.70 -0.08
N LEU A 30 19.57 -39.64 0.60
CA LEU A 30 18.56 -38.62 0.82
C LEU A 30 19.07 -37.27 0.35
N PHE A 31 18.27 -36.57 -0.44
CA PHE A 31 18.55 -35.19 -0.79
C PHE A 31 17.31 -34.32 -0.58
N PHE A 32 17.52 -33.01 -0.48
CA PHE A 32 16.46 -32.03 -0.33
C PHE A 32 16.20 -31.34 -1.67
N ALA A 33 15.02 -31.57 -2.26
CA ALA A 33 14.73 -31.16 -3.63
C ALA A 33 14.72 -29.62 -3.83
N ASN A 34 14.46 -28.85 -2.78
CA ASN A 34 14.46 -27.38 -2.80
C ASN A 34 15.60 -26.75 -2.01
N GLU A 35 16.69 -27.49 -1.79
CA GLU A 35 17.87 -27.00 -1.11
C GLU A 35 18.62 -25.97 -1.98
N LYS A 36 19.05 -24.89 -1.34
CA LYS A 36 20.00 -23.93 -1.91
C LYS A 36 21.40 -24.09 -1.34
N GLU A 37 21.47 -24.36 -0.03
CA GLU A 37 22.71 -24.51 0.69
C GLU A 37 22.46 -25.43 1.89
N GLY A 38 23.39 -26.33 2.16
CA GLY A 38 23.33 -27.27 3.30
C GLY A 38 24.69 -27.48 3.93
N HIS A 39 24.71 -27.59 5.26
CA HIS A 39 25.93 -27.79 6.04
C HIS A 39 25.77 -28.91 7.07
N PHE A 40 26.79 -29.75 7.15
CA PHE A 40 26.97 -30.68 8.27
C PHE A 40 27.68 -29.99 9.44
N HIS A 41 27.40 -30.47 10.65
CA HIS A 41 28.00 -29.94 11.86
C HIS A 41 29.11 -30.89 12.33
N ASN A 42 30.37 -30.49 12.11
CA ASN A 42 31.57 -31.30 12.35
C ASN A 42 32.64 -30.58 13.22
N ILE A 43 32.23 -29.62 14.07
CA ILE A 43 33.21 -28.73 14.75
C ILE A 43 34.16 -29.49 15.68
N ILE A 44 33.66 -30.34 16.55
CA ILE A 44 34.49 -31.16 17.47
C ILE A 44 34.47 -32.61 17.02
N MET A 45 33.26 -33.13 16.84
CA MET A 45 32.98 -34.45 16.28
C MET A 45 31.77 -34.33 15.37
N PRO A 46 31.61 -35.16 14.33
CA PRO A 46 30.41 -35.19 13.50
C PRO A 46 29.16 -35.36 14.37
N ASN A 47 28.18 -34.47 14.18
CA ASN A 47 26.89 -34.57 14.89
C ASN A 47 26.03 -35.65 14.26
N VAL A 48 26.51 -36.89 14.24
CA VAL A 48 25.85 -38.06 13.69
C VAL A 48 26.01 -39.24 14.65
N TYR A 49 24.98 -40.02 14.80
CA TYR A 49 25.06 -41.31 15.46
C TYR A 49 24.10 -42.32 14.83
N ILE A 50 24.48 -43.59 14.94
CA ILE A 50 23.70 -44.72 14.48
C ILE A 50 23.43 -45.60 15.71
N ARG A 51 22.19 -46.01 15.90
CA ARG A 51 21.80 -47.01 16.90
C ARG A 51 21.21 -48.22 16.19
N ILE A 52 21.79 -49.35 16.49
CA ILE A 52 21.32 -50.66 16.00
C ILE A 52 20.58 -51.33 17.14
N PHE A 53 19.33 -51.73 16.91
CA PHE A 53 18.50 -52.42 17.88
C PHE A 53 18.60 -53.93 17.70
N PRO A 54 18.30 -54.74 18.73
CA PRO A 54 18.43 -56.19 18.67
C PRO A 54 17.69 -56.86 17.52
N TYR A 55 16.60 -56.24 17.07
CA TYR A 55 15.75 -56.75 15.97
C TYR A 55 16.29 -56.41 14.56
N GLY A 56 17.48 -55.77 14.49
CA GLY A 56 18.08 -55.38 13.22
C GLY A 56 17.54 -54.03 12.68
N SER A 57 16.74 -53.29 13.45
CA SER A 57 16.35 -51.94 13.05
C SER A 57 17.50 -50.94 13.33
N VAL A 58 17.70 -50.01 12.44
CA VAL A 58 18.76 -49.01 12.49
C VAL A 58 18.12 -47.63 12.63
N LEU A 59 18.49 -46.89 13.67
CA LEU A 59 18.19 -45.49 13.85
C LEU A 59 19.39 -44.65 13.44
N TYR A 60 19.24 -43.84 12.42
CA TYR A 60 20.22 -42.86 12.00
C TYR A 60 19.78 -41.46 12.40
N SER A 61 20.61 -40.74 13.11
CA SER A 61 20.35 -39.37 13.55
C SER A 61 21.49 -38.47 13.11
N ILE A 62 21.16 -37.39 12.40
CA ILE A 62 22.14 -36.40 11.95
C ILE A 62 21.57 -34.99 12.13
N ARG A 63 22.45 -34.05 12.50
CA ARG A 63 22.15 -32.63 12.56
C ARG A 63 22.67 -31.95 11.30
N ILE A 64 21.78 -31.26 10.61
CA ILE A 64 22.10 -30.50 9.40
C ILE A 64 21.48 -29.09 9.49
N SER A 65 22.12 -28.12 8.86
CA SER A 65 21.55 -26.79 8.60
C SER A 65 21.25 -26.66 7.13
N LEU A 66 20.03 -26.25 6.81
CA LEU A 66 19.55 -26.13 5.43
C LEU A 66 19.02 -24.74 5.17
N THR A 67 19.39 -24.18 4.03
CA THR A 67 18.73 -23.03 3.42
C THR A 67 17.89 -23.52 2.26
N LEU A 68 16.57 -23.38 2.40
CA LEU A 68 15.61 -23.89 1.42
C LEU A 68 15.03 -22.77 0.57
N SER A 69 14.70 -23.07 -0.68
CA SER A 69 13.95 -22.19 -1.55
C SER A 69 12.47 -22.24 -1.17
N CYS A 70 11.88 -21.08 -0.88
CA CYS A 70 10.44 -20.93 -0.65
C CYS A 70 9.89 -19.86 -1.59
N PRO A 71 9.25 -20.23 -2.71
CA PRO A 71 8.58 -19.27 -3.57
C PRO A 71 7.38 -18.66 -2.86
N MET A 72 7.40 -17.33 -2.68
CA MET A 72 6.36 -16.61 -1.95
C MET A 72 5.39 -15.91 -2.91
N ASN A 73 4.10 -15.98 -2.59
CA ASN A 73 3.08 -15.16 -3.23
C ASN A 73 2.83 -13.89 -2.39
N LEU A 74 3.24 -12.73 -2.91
CA LEU A 74 3.20 -11.46 -2.19
C LEU A 74 1.97 -10.60 -2.55
N LYS A 75 0.93 -11.15 -3.18
CA LYS A 75 -0.27 -10.37 -3.57
C LYS A 75 -0.94 -9.69 -2.39
N LEU A 76 -1.03 -10.36 -1.26
CA LEU A 76 -1.64 -9.84 -0.02
C LEU A 76 -0.64 -9.21 0.95
N TYR A 77 0.62 -9.10 0.55
CA TYR A 77 1.65 -8.53 1.42
C TYR A 77 1.26 -7.14 1.96
N PRO A 78 1.39 -6.86 3.28
CA PRO A 78 1.98 -7.69 4.35
C PRO A 78 0.97 -8.54 5.17
N LEU A 79 -0.25 -8.73 4.71
CA LEU A 79 -1.30 -9.53 5.33
C LEU A 79 -1.33 -10.96 4.77
N ASP A 80 -0.17 -11.49 4.39
CA ASP A 80 -0.03 -12.74 3.67
C ASP A 80 0.31 -13.90 4.60
N ARG A 81 -0.14 -15.08 4.20
CA ARG A 81 0.28 -16.37 4.72
C ARG A 81 1.12 -17.06 3.67
N GLN A 82 2.21 -17.71 4.09
CA GLN A 82 3.15 -18.37 3.19
C GLN A 82 3.29 -19.83 3.55
N THR A 83 3.25 -20.69 2.55
CA THR A 83 3.50 -22.11 2.71
C THR A 83 4.88 -22.43 2.18
N CYS A 84 5.80 -22.81 3.06
CA CYS A 84 7.13 -23.24 2.70
C CYS A 84 7.24 -24.76 2.89
N SER A 85 7.60 -25.46 1.84
CA SER A 85 7.72 -26.91 1.85
C SER A 85 9.16 -27.33 2.09
N LEU A 86 9.35 -28.38 2.89
CA LEU A 86 10.58 -29.16 2.93
C LEU A 86 10.32 -30.46 2.18
N ARG A 87 11.10 -30.73 1.14
CA ARG A 87 10.95 -31.93 0.30
C ARG A 87 12.22 -32.77 0.39
N MET A 88 12.04 -34.04 0.80
CA MET A 88 13.11 -35.02 0.98
C MET A 88 12.86 -36.18 0.02
N ALA A 89 13.81 -36.49 -0.85
CA ALA A 89 13.65 -37.55 -1.83
C ALA A 89 14.91 -38.41 -1.94
N SER A 90 14.76 -39.61 -2.51
CA SER A 90 15.86 -40.44 -2.99
C SER A 90 16.35 -39.94 -4.37
N TYR A 91 17.66 -39.93 -4.57
CA TYR A 91 18.25 -39.54 -5.83
C TYR A 91 18.48 -40.71 -6.79
N GLY A 92 19.02 -41.81 -6.28
CA GLY A 92 19.45 -42.95 -7.10
C GLY A 92 18.55 -44.20 -7.01
N TRP A 93 17.74 -44.31 -5.98
CA TRP A 93 16.91 -45.51 -5.74
C TRP A 93 15.46 -45.26 -6.09
N THR A 94 14.92 -46.12 -6.93
CA THR A 94 13.48 -46.09 -7.29
C THR A 94 12.62 -46.62 -6.15
N THR A 95 11.32 -46.44 -6.24
CA THR A 95 10.33 -46.98 -5.27
C THR A 95 10.31 -48.52 -5.19
N ASP A 96 10.90 -49.20 -6.16
CA ASP A 96 11.04 -50.67 -6.14
C ASP A 96 12.08 -51.11 -5.08
N ASP A 97 13.12 -50.27 -4.84
CA ASP A 97 14.23 -50.57 -3.94
C ASP A 97 14.15 -49.79 -2.62
N LEU A 98 13.64 -48.55 -2.64
CA LEU A 98 13.64 -47.68 -1.49
C LEU A 98 12.34 -46.86 -1.41
N VAL A 99 11.64 -47.01 -0.30
CA VAL A 99 10.42 -46.24 0.01
C VAL A 99 10.61 -45.49 1.33
N PHE A 100 10.37 -44.19 1.32
CA PHE A 100 10.30 -43.37 2.51
C PHE A 100 8.87 -43.34 3.03
N LEU A 101 8.70 -43.53 4.32
CA LEU A 101 7.43 -43.44 5.00
C LEU A 101 7.53 -42.54 6.21
N TRP A 102 6.50 -41.79 6.49
CA TRP A 102 6.38 -41.05 7.73
C TRP A 102 6.21 -42.03 8.90
N LYS A 103 6.86 -41.70 10.00
CA LYS A 103 6.67 -42.46 11.25
C LYS A 103 5.24 -42.23 11.75
N ASP A 104 4.61 -43.29 12.24
CA ASP A 104 3.29 -43.20 12.87
C ASP A 104 3.34 -42.34 14.14
N GLY A 105 2.30 -41.54 14.36
CA GLY A 105 2.13 -40.66 15.49
C GLY A 105 2.62 -39.25 15.22
N ASP A 106 3.73 -38.83 15.81
CA ASP A 106 4.29 -37.47 15.71
C ASP A 106 5.63 -37.47 14.93
N PRO A 107 5.59 -37.50 13.59
CA PRO A 107 6.80 -37.64 12.78
C PRO A 107 7.63 -36.36 12.73
N VAL A 108 7.01 -35.20 12.87
CA VAL A 108 7.68 -33.88 12.84
C VAL A 108 7.55 -33.22 14.21
N GLN A 109 8.67 -32.89 14.78
CA GLN A 109 8.73 -32.22 16.08
C GLN A 109 9.30 -30.83 15.91
N VAL A 110 8.54 -29.82 16.34
CA VAL A 110 8.94 -28.43 16.34
C VAL A 110 9.23 -27.96 17.75
N VAL A 111 10.25 -27.13 17.93
CA VAL A 111 10.59 -26.55 19.24
C VAL A 111 9.39 -25.75 19.76
N LYS A 112 8.96 -26.01 21.00
CA LYS A 112 7.77 -25.38 21.62
C LYS A 112 7.82 -23.85 21.68
N ASN A 113 9.00 -23.26 21.73
CA ASN A 113 9.21 -21.80 21.80
C ASN A 113 9.93 -21.31 20.53
N LEU A 114 9.43 -21.69 19.36
CA LEU A 114 9.97 -21.18 18.11
C LEU A 114 9.56 -19.71 17.95
N HIS A 115 10.53 -18.79 18.05
CA HIS A 115 10.34 -17.38 17.77
C HIS A 115 11.00 -17.03 16.45
N LEU A 116 10.20 -16.56 15.50
CA LEU A 116 10.66 -16.01 14.24
C LEU A 116 10.40 -14.49 14.23
N PRO A 117 11.35 -13.66 13.78
CA PRO A 117 11.22 -12.20 13.90
C PRO A 117 10.11 -11.59 13.06
N ARG A 118 9.69 -12.25 11.99
CA ARG A 118 8.71 -11.71 11.03
C ARG A 118 7.51 -12.62 10.77
N PHE A 119 7.55 -13.85 11.26
CA PHE A 119 6.53 -14.86 11.01
C PHE A 119 6.20 -15.64 12.27
N THR A 120 4.98 -16.14 12.33
CA THR A 120 4.56 -17.15 13.31
C THR A 120 4.24 -18.42 12.56
N LEU A 121 4.75 -19.56 13.02
CA LEU A 121 4.39 -20.87 12.49
C LEU A 121 3.01 -21.25 13.02
N GLU A 122 1.98 -21.28 12.16
CA GLU A 122 0.62 -21.64 12.56
C GLU A 122 0.46 -23.17 12.68
N LYS A 123 0.86 -23.87 11.63
CA LYS A 123 0.74 -25.33 11.56
C LYS A 123 1.75 -25.92 10.59
N PHE A 124 1.96 -27.21 10.69
CA PHE A 124 2.70 -27.97 9.69
C PHE A 124 1.86 -29.18 9.27
N LEU A 125 2.02 -29.59 8.03
CA LEU A 125 1.35 -30.72 7.43
C LEU A 125 2.40 -31.63 6.80
N THR A 126 2.20 -32.94 6.92
CA THR A 126 3.06 -33.96 6.29
C THR A 126 2.31 -34.61 5.16
N ASP A 127 3.00 -34.79 4.04
CA ASP A 127 2.42 -35.36 2.81
C ASP A 127 3.50 -36.14 2.06
N TYR A 128 3.10 -36.82 0.99
CA TYR A 128 3.96 -37.55 0.09
C TYR A 128 4.07 -36.79 -1.24
N CYS A 129 5.26 -36.80 -1.83
CA CYS A 129 5.53 -36.09 -3.08
C CYS A 129 6.22 -36.95 -4.14
N ASN A 130 5.94 -38.26 -4.17
CA ASN A 130 6.59 -39.17 -5.09
C ASN A 130 6.60 -38.61 -6.52
N SER A 131 7.76 -38.70 -7.18
CA SER A 131 8.00 -38.12 -8.49
C SER A 131 8.23 -39.21 -9.52
N LYS A 132 7.43 -39.23 -10.58
CA LYS A 132 7.63 -40.08 -11.76
C LYS A 132 8.47 -39.36 -12.79
N THR A 133 9.61 -39.95 -13.12
CA THR A 133 10.52 -39.47 -14.16
C THR A 133 10.72 -40.55 -15.24
N ASN A 134 11.42 -40.22 -16.31
CA ASN A 134 11.75 -41.20 -17.36
C ASN A 134 12.65 -42.36 -16.86
N THR A 135 13.32 -42.19 -15.72
CA THR A 135 14.23 -43.16 -15.13
C THR A 135 13.57 -44.03 -14.06
N GLY A 136 12.36 -43.71 -13.66
CA GLY A 136 11.58 -44.44 -12.65
C GLY A 136 10.77 -43.52 -11.73
N GLU A 137 10.15 -44.11 -10.74
CA GLU A 137 9.43 -43.41 -9.67
C GLU A 137 10.34 -43.35 -8.45
N TYR A 138 10.44 -42.15 -7.83
CA TYR A 138 11.27 -41.91 -6.65
C TYR A 138 10.40 -41.52 -5.47
N SER A 139 10.72 -42.10 -4.29
CA SER A 139 10.01 -41.81 -3.07
C SER A 139 10.37 -40.43 -2.56
N CYS A 140 9.37 -39.65 -2.16
CA CYS A 140 9.52 -38.30 -1.66
C CYS A 140 8.59 -38.04 -0.48
N LEU A 141 9.14 -37.40 0.56
CA LEU A 141 8.40 -36.91 1.72
C LEU A 141 8.35 -35.39 1.67
N LYS A 142 7.22 -34.82 2.05
CA LYS A 142 6.97 -33.40 2.05
C LYS A 142 6.44 -32.93 3.40
N VAL A 143 7.01 -31.86 3.92
CA VAL A 143 6.48 -31.12 5.07
C VAL A 143 6.13 -29.72 4.60
N ASP A 144 4.88 -29.33 4.74
CA ASP A 144 4.41 -27.99 4.47
C ASP A 144 4.34 -27.22 5.78
N LEU A 145 5.11 -26.13 5.88
CA LEU A 145 5.13 -25.23 7.01
C LEU A 145 4.31 -23.99 6.65
N LEU A 146 3.21 -23.76 7.37
CA LEU A 146 2.36 -22.59 7.19
C LEU A 146 2.82 -21.48 8.12
N PHE A 147 3.29 -20.39 7.52
CA PHE A 147 3.75 -19.20 8.20
C PHE A 147 2.75 -18.06 8.01
N LYS A 148 2.38 -17.43 9.14
CA LYS A 148 1.63 -16.18 9.14
C LYS A 148 2.61 -15.03 9.39
N ARG A 149 2.52 -13.96 8.57
CA ARG A 149 3.36 -12.77 8.75
C ARG A 149 2.85 -11.92 9.91
N GLU A 150 3.78 -11.45 10.75
CA GLU A 150 3.47 -10.50 11.83
C GLU A 150 3.21 -9.12 11.25
N PHE A 151 1.99 -8.64 11.42
CA PHE A 151 1.52 -7.39 10.83
C PHE A 151 1.95 -6.14 11.61
N SER A 152 2.13 -6.24 12.93
CA SER A 152 2.38 -5.10 13.84
C SER A 152 3.57 -4.22 13.42
N TYR A 153 4.64 -4.82 12.94
CA TYR A 153 5.79 -4.08 12.43
C TYR A 153 5.42 -3.18 11.24
N TYR A 154 4.67 -3.72 10.29
CA TYR A 154 4.26 -2.99 9.08
C TYR A 154 3.24 -1.90 9.39
N LEU A 155 2.35 -2.14 10.33
CA LEU A 155 1.40 -1.14 10.81
C LEU A 155 2.12 0.11 11.31
N ILE A 156 3.13 -0.06 12.17
CA ILE A 156 3.87 1.05 12.78
C ILE A 156 4.81 1.73 11.78
N GLN A 157 5.48 0.97 10.90
CA GLN A 157 6.51 1.51 10.01
C GLN A 157 5.99 2.04 8.68
N ILE A 158 4.83 1.56 8.22
CA ILE A 158 4.32 1.89 6.89
C ILE A 158 2.95 2.54 6.97
N TYR A 159 1.95 1.86 7.52
CA TYR A 159 0.56 2.32 7.45
C TYR A 159 0.34 3.62 8.23
N ILE A 160 0.79 3.69 9.47
CA ILE A 160 0.65 4.89 10.31
C ILE A 160 1.41 6.09 9.72
N PRO A 161 2.70 6.00 9.33
CA PRO A 161 3.39 7.13 8.71
C PRO A 161 2.75 7.62 7.41
N CYS A 162 2.27 6.72 6.56
CA CYS A 162 1.54 7.10 5.35
C CYS A 162 0.25 7.87 5.67
N CYS A 163 -0.55 7.40 6.64
CA CYS A 163 -1.74 8.11 7.10
C CYS A 163 -1.40 9.50 7.64
N MET A 164 -0.34 9.60 8.45
CA MET A 164 0.09 10.89 9.01
C MET A 164 0.50 11.88 7.92
N LEU A 165 1.22 11.43 6.89
CA LEU A 165 1.58 12.29 5.75
C LEU A 165 0.35 12.78 4.98
N VAL A 166 -0.64 11.93 4.78
CA VAL A 166 -1.92 12.31 4.15
C VAL A 166 -2.64 13.36 5.01
N ILE A 167 -2.74 13.14 6.33
CA ILE A 167 -3.39 14.09 7.25
C ILE A 167 -2.64 15.43 7.26
N VAL A 168 -1.31 15.41 7.31
CA VAL A 168 -0.46 16.63 7.27
C VAL A 168 -0.68 17.37 5.96
N SER A 169 -0.85 16.69 4.82
CA SER A 169 -1.14 17.35 3.55
C SER A 169 -2.46 18.15 3.58
N TRP A 170 -3.46 17.72 4.37
CA TRP A 170 -4.73 18.44 4.51
C TRP A 170 -4.62 19.72 5.31
N VAL A 171 -3.58 19.89 6.11
CA VAL A 171 -3.32 21.16 6.83
C VAL A 171 -3.22 22.32 5.85
N SER A 172 -2.79 22.08 4.61
CA SER A 172 -2.77 23.09 3.54
C SER A 172 -4.13 23.76 3.31
N PHE A 173 -5.25 23.04 3.49
CA PHE A 173 -6.59 23.58 3.31
C PHE A 173 -7.01 24.60 4.39
N TRP A 174 -6.33 24.57 5.55
CA TRP A 174 -6.59 25.49 6.68
C TRP A 174 -5.69 26.73 6.67
N LEU A 175 -4.61 26.71 5.87
CA LEU A 175 -3.74 27.85 5.70
C LEU A 175 -4.41 28.94 4.87
N ASP A 176 -3.99 30.21 5.07
CA ASP A 176 -4.48 31.32 4.25
C ASP A 176 -4.13 31.10 2.77
N GLN A 177 -5.06 31.49 1.89
CA GLN A 177 -4.91 31.38 0.44
C GLN A 177 -3.75 32.22 -0.12
N ASN A 178 -3.41 33.32 0.57
CA ASN A 178 -2.31 34.21 0.20
C ASN A 178 -0.94 33.69 0.64
N ALA A 179 -0.90 32.69 1.56
CA ALA A 179 0.34 32.09 2.04
C ALA A 179 0.88 31.02 1.06
N VAL A 180 1.10 31.44 -0.20
CA VAL A 180 1.55 30.56 -1.30
C VAL A 180 2.83 29.79 -0.94
N PRO A 181 3.91 30.41 -0.41
CA PRO A 181 5.13 29.68 -0.09
C PRO A 181 4.91 28.58 0.96
N ALA A 182 4.07 28.82 1.96
CA ALA A 182 3.79 27.84 3.01
C ALA A 182 3.03 26.62 2.48
N ARG A 183 2.00 26.82 1.65
CA ARG A 183 1.23 25.74 1.04
C ARG A 183 2.07 24.91 0.06
N VAL A 184 2.90 25.57 -0.77
CA VAL A 184 3.79 24.88 -1.73
C VAL A 184 4.83 24.06 -0.98
N SER A 185 5.50 24.65 0.01
CA SER A 185 6.50 23.96 0.82
C SER A 185 5.92 22.72 1.49
N LEU A 186 4.75 22.84 2.12
CA LEU A 186 4.07 21.71 2.76
C LEU A 186 3.70 20.61 1.75
N GLY A 187 3.13 20.98 0.61
CA GLY A 187 2.72 20.01 -0.40
C GLY A 187 3.90 19.28 -1.04
N VAL A 188 4.97 19.99 -1.39
CA VAL A 188 6.16 19.38 -2.01
C VAL A 188 6.92 18.51 -1.00
N THR A 189 7.08 18.95 0.25
CA THR A 189 7.77 18.15 1.27
C THR A 189 7.01 16.86 1.61
N THR A 190 5.69 16.93 1.76
CA THR A 190 4.88 15.72 2.02
C THR A 190 4.90 14.77 0.83
N LEU A 191 4.83 15.27 -0.40
CA LEU A 191 4.93 14.46 -1.62
C LEU A 191 6.30 13.77 -1.73
N LEU A 192 7.39 14.52 -1.50
CA LEU A 192 8.75 13.97 -1.55
C LEU A 192 8.94 12.90 -0.47
N THR A 193 8.49 13.16 0.76
CA THR A 193 8.60 12.20 1.87
C THR A 193 7.81 10.93 1.55
N MET A 194 6.61 11.04 0.98
CA MET A 194 5.81 9.88 0.57
C MET A 194 6.50 9.07 -0.55
N ALA A 195 7.08 9.75 -1.54
CA ALA A 195 7.82 9.10 -2.63
C ALA A 195 9.06 8.37 -2.11
N THR A 196 9.83 8.96 -1.21
CA THR A 196 11.01 8.31 -0.59
C THR A 196 10.61 7.11 0.26
N GLN A 197 9.52 7.20 1.02
CA GLN A 197 9.00 6.07 1.80
C GLN A 197 8.54 4.91 0.89
N THR A 198 7.82 5.20 -0.19
CA THR A 198 7.42 4.19 -1.18
C THR A 198 8.63 3.53 -1.82
N SER A 199 9.66 4.31 -2.18
CA SER A 199 10.91 3.78 -2.72
C SER A 199 11.62 2.85 -1.72
N GLY A 200 11.68 3.24 -0.45
CA GLY A 200 12.27 2.40 0.62
C GLY A 200 11.55 1.06 0.81
N ILE A 201 10.22 1.06 0.75
CA ILE A 201 9.40 -0.15 0.82
C ILE A 201 9.73 -1.07 -0.37
N ASN A 202 9.74 -0.53 -1.58
CA ASN A 202 10.01 -1.31 -2.78
C ASN A 202 11.46 -1.84 -2.84
N ALA A 203 12.42 -1.12 -2.29
CA ALA A 203 13.81 -1.57 -2.22
C ALA A 203 14.00 -2.78 -1.27
N SER A 204 13.14 -2.96 -0.28
CA SER A 204 13.19 -4.09 0.65
C SER A 204 12.52 -5.36 0.14
N LEU A 205 11.81 -5.29 -0.99
CA LEU A 205 11.03 -6.38 -1.57
C LEU A 205 11.63 -6.82 -2.92
N PRO A 206 11.53 -8.12 -3.26
CA PRO A 206 11.93 -8.57 -4.58
C PRO A 206 11.01 -7.97 -5.66
N PRO A 207 11.53 -7.68 -6.86
CA PRO A 207 10.71 -7.24 -7.97
C PRO A 207 9.74 -8.35 -8.39
N VAL A 208 8.45 -8.02 -8.41
CA VAL A 208 7.38 -8.93 -8.83
C VAL A 208 6.53 -8.28 -9.93
N SER A 209 5.95 -9.08 -10.81
CA SER A 209 5.16 -8.61 -11.97
C SER A 209 3.70 -8.30 -11.64
N TYR A 210 3.27 -8.48 -10.40
CA TYR A 210 1.89 -8.25 -9.95
C TYR A 210 1.83 -7.18 -8.86
N THR A 211 0.67 -6.54 -8.73
CA THR A 211 0.42 -5.51 -7.71
C THR A 211 0.21 -6.16 -6.34
N LYS A 212 0.94 -5.67 -5.35
CA LYS A 212 0.79 -6.07 -3.93
C LYS A 212 -0.25 -5.19 -3.23
N ALA A 213 -0.83 -5.67 -2.14
CA ALA A 213 -1.75 -4.87 -1.32
C ALA A 213 -1.10 -3.57 -0.80
N ILE A 214 0.17 -3.62 -0.43
CA ILE A 214 0.93 -2.44 -0.01
C ILE A 214 1.11 -1.40 -1.12
N ASP A 215 1.23 -1.82 -2.39
CA ASP A 215 1.37 -0.89 -3.52
C ASP A 215 0.07 -0.11 -3.76
N VAL A 216 -1.09 -0.77 -3.58
CA VAL A 216 -2.40 -0.10 -3.63
C VAL A 216 -2.51 0.94 -2.53
N TRP A 217 -2.10 0.60 -1.29
CA TRP A 217 -2.11 1.53 -0.17
C TRP A 217 -1.25 2.76 -0.40
N THR A 218 0.03 2.55 -0.70
CA THR A 218 0.99 3.64 -0.92
C THR A 218 0.63 4.49 -2.14
N GLY A 219 0.14 3.87 -3.22
CA GLY A 219 -0.31 4.55 -4.43
C GLY A 219 -1.51 5.46 -4.17
N VAL A 220 -2.50 4.99 -3.41
CA VAL A 220 -3.66 5.81 -3.04
C VAL A 220 -3.25 6.95 -2.10
N CYS A 221 -2.43 6.69 -1.08
CA CYS A 221 -1.92 7.74 -0.19
C CYS A 221 -1.14 8.81 -0.98
N LEU A 222 -0.29 8.41 -1.92
CA LEU A 222 0.42 9.32 -2.82
C LEU A 222 -0.54 10.16 -3.66
N THR A 223 -1.61 9.54 -4.18
CA THR A 223 -2.66 10.22 -4.95
C THR A 223 -3.39 11.27 -4.11
N PHE A 224 -3.68 11.00 -2.83
CA PHE A 224 -4.29 11.99 -1.92
C PHE A 224 -3.38 13.18 -1.66
N VAL A 225 -2.08 12.96 -1.42
CA VAL A 225 -1.09 14.03 -1.21
C VAL A 225 -0.94 14.87 -2.48
N PHE A 226 -0.86 14.23 -3.64
CA PHE A 226 -0.80 14.92 -4.94
C PHE A 226 -2.09 15.68 -5.24
N GLY A 227 -3.25 15.09 -4.93
CA GLY A 227 -4.55 15.76 -5.06
C GLY A 227 -4.67 17.03 -4.22
N ALA A 228 -4.13 17.02 -3.00
CA ALA A 228 -4.08 18.21 -2.16
C ALA A 228 -3.19 19.34 -2.77
N LEU A 229 -2.10 18.97 -3.45
CA LEU A 229 -1.26 19.93 -4.16
C LEU A 229 -1.98 20.50 -5.40
N LEU A 230 -2.71 19.68 -6.15
CA LEU A 230 -3.53 20.13 -7.28
C LEU A 230 -4.67 21.06 -6.82
N GLU A 231 -5.32 20.73 -5.73
CA GLU A 231 -6.34 21.60 -5.12
C GLU A 231 -5.79 22.99 -4.84
N PHE A 232 -4.59 23.07 -4.22
CA PHE A 232 -3.92 24.33 -3.99
C PHE A 232 -3.72 25.12 -5.30
N ALA A 233 -3.28 24.49 -6.38
CA ALA A 233 -3.10 25.15 -7.67
C ALA A 233 -4.44 25.73 -8.20
N LEU A 234 -5.53 25.00 -8.06
CA LEU A 234 -6.86 25.46 -8.43
C LEU A 234 -7.34 26.64 -7.59
N VAL A 235 -7.12 26.59 -6.27
CA VAL A 235 -7.46 27.68 -5.33
C VAL A 235 -6.66 28.94 -5.66
N ASN A 236 -5.39 28.82 -5.95
CA ASN A 236 -4.53 29.95 -6.32
C ASN A 236 -4.99 30.59 -7.64
N TYR A 237 -5.32 29.78 -8.65
CA TYR A 237 -5.86 30.28 -9.91
C TYR A 237 -7.21 30.99 -9.71
N ALA A 238 -8.12 30.39 -8.93
CA ALA A 238 -9.40 31.00 -8.62
C ALA A 238 -9.25 32.32 -7.86
N SER A 239 -8.34 32.40 -6.88
CA SER A 239 -8.05 33.62 -6.11
C SER A 239 -7.54 34.74 -6.99
N ARG A 240 -6.59 34.45 -7.89
CA ARG A 240 -6.08 35.45 -8.85
C ARG A 240 -7.16 35.95 -9.81
N SER A 241 -8.01 35.05 -10.30
CA SER A 241 -9.14 35.39 -11.16
C SER A 241 -10.15 36.28 -10.44
N ASP A 242 -10.45 35.98 -9.16
CA ASP A 242 -11.38 36.79 -8.36
C ASP A 242 -10.80 38.17 -8.07
N MET A 243 -9.51 38.31 -7.75
CA MET A 243 -8.83 39.61 -7.58
C MET A 243 -8.86 40.44 -8.88
N HIS A 244 -8.60 39.82 -10.02
CA HIS A 244 -8.65 40.54 -11.30
C HIS A 244 -10.06 41.08 -11.57
N ARG A 245 -11.09 40.28 -11.29
CA ARG A 245 -12.49 40.71 -11.45
C ARG A 245 -12.87 41.86 -10.50
N GLU A 246 -12.38 41.84 -9.27
CA GLU A 246 -12.60 42.94 -8.33
C GLU A 246 -11.90 44.23 -8.76
N ASN A 247 -10.66 44.13 -9.24
CA ASN A 247 -9.93 45.26 -9.75
C ASN A 247 -10.63 45.90 -10.96
N MET A 248 -11.11 45.10 -11.89
CA MET A 248 -11.90 45.56 -13.05
C MET A 248 -13.20 46.24 -12.62
N LYS A 249 -13.87 45.71 -11.58
CA LYS A 249 -15.09 46.32 -11.04
C LYS A 249 -14.78 47.66 -10.36
N LYS A 250 -13.67 47.77 -9.63
CA LYS A 250 -13.24 49.04 -9.00
C LYS A 250 -12.90 50.08 -10.04
N GLN A 251 -12.14 49.72 -11.08
CA GLN A 251 -11.84 50.64 -12.21
C GLN A 251 -13.08 51.13 -12.92
N ARG A 252 -14.05 50.21 -13.18
CA ARG A 252 -15.30 50.58 -13.81
C ARG A 252 -16.11 51.58 -12.97
N ARG A 253 -16.23 51.34 -11.65
CA ARG A 253 -16.89 52.25 -10.71
C ARG A 253 -16.19 53.62 -10.66
N GLN A 254 -14.88 53.61 -10.68
CA GLN A 254 -14.10 54.84 -10.66
C GLN A 254 -14.29 55.66 -11.94
N CYS A 255 -14.29 54.99 -13.08
CA CYS A 255 -14.59 55.62 -14.38
C CYS A 255 -16.05 56.15 -14.45
N GLU A 256 -17.04 55.43 -13.88
CA GLU A 256 -18.43 55.89 -13.77
C GLU A 256 -18.56 57.13 -12.88
N LEU A 257 -17.82 57.20 -11.75
CA LEU A 257 -17.76 58.37 -10.86
C LEU A 257 -17.10 59.56 -11.51
N GLU A 258 -15.98 59.38 -12.21
CA GLU A 258 -15.29 60.42 -12.95
C GLU A 258 -16.16 61.00 -14.08
N HIS A 259 -16.90 60.11 -14.76
CA HIS A 259 -17.84 60.53 -15.80
C HIS A 259 -19.04 61.27 -15.21
N ALA A 260 -19.57 60.85 -14.05
CA ALA A 260 -20.66 61.56 -13.37
C ALA A 260 -20.17 62.97 -12.87
N ALA A 261 -18.98 63.07 -12.27
CA ALA A 261 -18.39 64.33 -11.84
C ALA A 261 -18.14 65.29 -13.03
N SER A 262 -17.73 64.76 -14.19
CA SER A 262 -17.55 65.59 -15.40
C SER A 262 -18.86 66.09 -15.98
N LEU A 263 -19.96 65.32 -15.84
CA LEU A 263 -21.27 65.76 -16.23
C LEU A 263 -21.85 66.82 -15.27
N GLU A 264 -21.64 66.71 -13.96
CA GLU A 264 -22.04 67.71 -12.97
C GLU A 264 -21.26 69.02 -13.20
N ALA A 265 -19.95 68.94 -13.41
CA ALA A 265 -19.13 70.09 -13.74
C ALA A 265 -19.53 70.77 -15.05
N ALA A 266 -20.03 70.00 -16.06
CA ALA A 266 -20.55 70.54 -17.29
C ALA A 266 -21.95 71.18 -17.12
N ALA A 267 -22.75 70.69 -16.19
CA ALA A 267 -24.06 71.25 -15.84
C ALA A 267 -23.92 72.59 -15.08
N ASP A 268 -22.99 72.68 -14.11
CA ASP A 268 -22.70 73.92 -13.38
C ASP A 268 -22.16 75.03 -14.31
N LEU A 269 -21.40 74.66 -15.36
CA LEU A 269 -20.94 75.63 -16.37
C LEU A 269 -22.05 76.12 -17.32
N LEU A 270 -23.18 75.45 -17.38
CA LEU A 270 -24.34 75.82 -18.16
C LEU A 270 -25.31 76.74 -17.41
N GLU A 271 -25.22 76.78 -16.06
CA GLU A 271 -26.09 77.60 -15.21
C GLU A 271 -25.51 79.01 -15.02
N ASP A 272 -24.21 79.19 -15.23
CA ASP A 272 -23.54 80.51 -15.18
C ASP A 272 -23.54 81.13 -16.61
N GLY A 273 -24.61 81.83 -16.91
CA GLY A 273 -25.02 82.36 -18.22
C GLY A 273 -24.03 83.28 -18.91
N THR A 274 -22.95 82.77 -19.48
CA THR A 274 -22.11 83.50 -20.45
C THR A 274 -21.94 82.66 -21.73
N THR A 275 -22.54 83.16 -22.80
CA THR A 275 -22.48 82.63 -24.17
C THR A 275 -21.02 82.63 -24.68
N THR A 276 -20.43 81.48 -24.72
CA THR A 276 -19.26 81.21 -25.56
C THR A 276 -19.48 79.93 -26.34
N PHE A 277 -19.49 80.10 -27.69
CA PHE A 277 -19.53 78.98 -28.64
C PHE A 277 -18.33 78.07 -28.43
N ALA A 278 -18.55 76.93 -27.75
CA ALA A 278 -17.60 75.89 -27.74
C ALA A 278 -18.00 74.81 -28.74
N MET A 279 -17.21 74.64 -29.79
CA MET A 279 -17.34 73.56 -30.77
C MET A 279 -17.26 72.22 -30.06
N LYS A 280 -18.32 71.44 -30.17
CA LYS A 280 -18.30 70.01 -29.80
C LYS A 280 -17.34 69.23 -30.71
N PRO A 281 -16.38 68.45 -30.14
CA PRO A 281 -15.69 67.49 -30.96
C PRO A 281 -16.67 66.34 -31.26
N LEU A 282 -16.99 66.18 -32.55
CA LEU A 282 -17.74 65.06 -33.08
C LEU A 282 -16.86 63.81 -33.08
N VAL A 283 -16.90 63.05 -32.02
CA VAL A 283 -16.46 61.65 -32.06
C VAL A 283 -17.71 60.80 -32.23
N ARG A 284 -18.01 60.52 -33.48
CA ARG A 284 -19.08 59.61 -33.86
C ARG A 284 -18.57 58.19 -33.76
N HIS A 285 -18.95 57.50 -32.69
CA HIS A 285 -18.88 56.02 -32.71
C HIS A 285 -20.09 55.43 -33.44
N PRO A 286 -19.88 54.64 -34.48
CA PRO A 286 -20.98 53.98 -35.16
C PRO A 286 -21.41 52.78 -34.31
N GLY A 287 -22.52 52.91 -33.56
CA GLY A 287 -23.10 51.81 -32.79
C GLY A 287 -24.16 52.14 -31.74
N ASP A 288 -24.30 53.43 -31.33
CA ASP A 288 -25.19 53.78 -30.20
C ASP A 288 -26.56 54.39 -30.60
N ALA A 289 -27.12 53.98 -31.71
CA ALA A 289 -28.42 54.48 -32.12
C ALA A 289 -29.61 53.56 -31.74
N LEU A 290 -29.43 52.58 -30.87
CA LEU A 290 -30.48 51.58 -30.54
C LEU A 290 -30.69 51.32 -29.04
N SER A 291 -30.24 52.17 -28.14
CA SER A 291 -30.39 51.87 -26.70
C SER A 291 -31.32 52.81 -25.90
N LEU A 292 -32.06 53.75 -26.53
CA LEU A 292 -32.90 54.68 -25.78
C LEU A 292 -34.39 54.26 -25.69
N GLU A 293 -34.77 53.10 -26.17
CA GLU A 293 -36.19 52.71 -26.18
C GLU A 293 -36.56 51.47 -25.38
N ASN A 294 -35.63 50.93 -24.56
CA ASN A 294 -35.91 49.77 -23.70
C ASN A 294 -35.57 50.00 -22.22
N ALA A 295 -35.91 51.16 -21.68
CA ALA A 295 -36.16 51.32 -20.26
C ALA A 295 -37.53 50.74 -19.89
N ARG A 296 -37.83 49.54 -20.34
CA ARG A 296 -38.93 48.73 -19.77
C ARG A 296 -38.41 47.99 -18.57
N THR A 297 -38.97 48.36 -17.42
CA THR A 297 -38.95 47.60 -16.16
C THR A 297 -38.97 46.08 -16.43
N CYS A 298 -37.82 45.44 -16.32
CA CYS A 298 -37.78 44.02 -16.18
C CYS A 298 -38.23 43.67 -14.75
N GLU A 299 -39.51 43.45 -14.56
CA GLU A 299 -40.05 42.67 -13.46
C GLU A 299 -39.54 41.23 -13.66
N ILE A 300 -38.40 40.91 -13.01
CA ILE A 300 -37.92 39.55 -12.92
C ILE A 300 -38.83 38.83 -11.93
N HIS A 301 -39.80 38.09 -12.46
CA HIS A 301 -40.50 37.06 -11.70
C HIS A 301 -39.52 36.04 -11.25
N MET A 302 -38.95 36.21 -10.06
CA MET A 302 -38.15 35.17 -9.36
C MET A 302 -39.12 34.08 -8.87
N GLN A 303 -39.24 33.02 -9.66
CA GLN A 303 -39.73 31.77 -9.14
C GLN A 303 -38.84 31.35 -7.95
N PRO A 304 -39.40 30.94 -6.79
CA PRO A 304 -38.64 30.45 -5.68
C PRO A 304 -38.00 29.11 -6.09
N LYS A 305 -36.73 29.17 -6.48
CA LYS A 305 -35.94 27.96 -6.61
C LYS A 305 -35.87 27.33 -5.20
N ARG A 306 -36.33 26.08 -5.07
CA ARG A 306 -36.09 25.23 -3.91
C ARG A 306 -34.59 25.27 -3.58
N ASP A 307 -34.24 26.01 -2.57
CA ASP A 307 -32.86 26.11 -2.06
C ASP A 307 -32.49 24.80 -1.41
N ASN A 308 -31.64 24.01 -2.06
CA ASN A 308 -30.98 22.88 -1.45
C ASN A 308 -30.10 23.40 -0.30
N CYS A 309 -30.23 22.84 0.89
CA CYS A 309 -29.52 23.22 2.11
C CYS A 309 -28.01 23.40 1.92
N CYS A 310 -27.38 22.56 1.06
CA CYS A 310 -25.98 22.69 0.68
C CYS A 310 -25.66 23.96 -0.10
N ARG A 311 -26.59 24.46 -0.95
CA ARG A 311 -26.39 25.67 -1.74
C ARG A 311 -26.49 26.92 -0.88
N THR A 312 -27.36 26.92 0.10
CA THR A 312 -27.52 28.01 1.08
C THR A 312 -26.31 28.11 2.00
N TRP A 313 -25.72 26.97 2.40
CA TRP A 313 -24.49 26.93 3.20
C TRP A 313 -23.28 27.44 2.39
N LEU A 314 -23.14 27.00 1.13
CA LEU A 314 -22.08 27.45 0.24
C LEU A 314 -22.17 28.95 -0.15
N SER A 315 -23.38 29.52 -0.14
CA SER A 315 -23.60 30.94 -0.47
C SER A 315 -23.06 31.90 0.61
N LYS A 316 -22.80 31.40 1.85
CA LYS A 316 -22.15 32.18 2.92
C LYS A 316 -20.70 32.56 2.64
N PHE A 317 -20.05 31.90 1.68
CA PHE A 317 -18.65 32.19 1.31
C PHE A 317 -18.60 33.07 0.05
N PRO A 318 -18.09 34.30 0.14
CA PRO A 318 -18.20 35.28 -0.93
C PRO A 318 -17.29 35.00 -2.13
N THR A 319 -16.16 34.30 -1.93
CA THR A 319 -15.17 34.01 -2.98
C THR A 319 -15.21 32.55 -3.42
N ARG A 320 -14.95 32.30 -4.71
CA ARG A 320 -14.90 30.94 -5.29
C ARG A 320 -13.79 30.12 -4.63
N SER A 321 -12.65 30.71 -4.40
CA SER A 321 -11.50 30.09 -3.78
C SER A 321 -11.80 29.55 -2.36
N LYS A 322 -12.50 30.33 -1.53
CA LYS A 322 -12.93 29.86 -0.18
C LYS A 322 -13.93 28.70 -0.24
N ARG A 323 -14.77 28.65 -1.26
CA ARG A 323 -15.70 27.53 -1.45
C ARG A 323 -14.96 26.23 -1.75
N ILE A 324 -13.93 26.28 -2.60
CA ILE A 324 -13.10 25.11 -2.92
C ILE A 324 -12.42 24.58 -1.68
N ASP A 325 -11.72 25.44 -0.90
CA ASP A 325 -11.05 25.04 0.36
C ASP A 325 -12.02 24.36 1.34
N VAL A 326 -13.23 24.93 1.53
CA VAL A 326 -14.23 24.38 2.48
C VAL A 326 -14.78 23.03 2.01
N ILE A 327 -15.00 22.86 0.71
CA ILE A 327 -15.42 21.58 0.15
C ILE A 327 -14.31 20.55 0.34
N SER A 328 -13.06 20.91 0.05
CA SER A 328 -11.90 20.02 0.17
C SER A 328 -11.66 19.56 1.60
N ARG A 329 -11.83 20.44 2.61
CA ARG A 329 -11.73 20.11 4.04
C ARG A 329 -12.65 18.96 4.47
N ILE A 330 -13.79 18.79 3.81
CA ILE A 330 -14.76 17.74 4.12
C ILE A 330 -14.58 16.53 3.19
N THR A 331 -14.40 16.78 1.89
CA THR A 331 -14.36 15.72 0.88
C THR A 331 -13.14 14.83 1.03
N PHE A 332 -11.93 15.40 1.23
CA PHE A 332 -10.71 14.61 1.35
C PHE A 332 -10.74 13.61 2.53
N PRO A 333 -11.07 14.04 3.78
CA PRO A 333 -11.19 13.10 4.89
C PRO A 333 -12.28 12.04 4.68
N LEU A 334 -13.44 12.40 4.11
CA LEU A 334 -14.52 11.46 3.89
C LEU A 334 -14.14 10.39 2.85
N VAL A 335 -13.54 10.79 1.72
CA VAL A 335 -13.11 9.85 0.69
C VAL A 335 -11.97 8.97 1.19
N PHE A 336 -11.05 9.51 1.99
CA PHE A 336 -9.99 8.72 2.62
C PHE A 336 -10.53 7.73 3.65
N ALA A 337 -11.51 8.12 4.47
CA ALA A 337 -12.18 7.22 5.40
C ALA A 337 -12.91 6.09 4.66
N LEU A 338 -13.62 6.41 3.59
CA LEU A 338 -14.27 5.41 2.74
C LEU A 338 -13.25 4.44 2.11
N PHE A 339 -12.13 4.96 1.61
CA PHE A 339 -11.05 4.14 1.10
C PHE A 339 -10.50 3.20 2.18
N ASN A 340 -10.27 3.70 3.40
CA ASN A 340 -9.81 2.86 4.52
C ASN A 340 -10.80 1.73 4.81
N LEU A 341 -12.11 2.02 4.88
CA LEU A 341 -13.13 1.00 5.10
C LEU A 341 -13.11 -0.07 4.01
N VAL A 342 -13.05 0.34 2.74
CA VAL A 342 -13.01 -0.59 1.61
C VAL A 342 -11.70 -1.39 1.59
N TYR A 343 -10.56 -0.76 1.81
CA TYR A 343 -9.26 -1.40 1.82
C TYR A 343 -9.19 -2.47 2.90
N TRP A 344 -9.44 -2.11 4.16
CA TRP A 344 -9.35 -3.05 5.26
C TRP A 344 -10.40 -4.16 5.18
N SER A 345 -11.64 -3.86 4.80
CA SER A 345 -12.65 -4.90 4.60
C SER A 345 -12.22 -5.89 3.50
N THR A 346 -11.72 -5.40 2.37
CA THR A 346 -11.32 -6.27 1.24
C THR A 346 -10.15 -7.17 1.60
N TYR A 347 -9.11 -6.64 2.26
CA TYR A 347 -7.90 -7.40 2.51
C TYR A 347 -7.95 -8.27 3.77
N LEU A 348 -8.69 -7.87 4.81
CA LEU A 348 -8.90 -8.70 6.01
C LEU A 348 -9.84 -9.89 5.71
N PHE A 349 -10.97 -9.68 5.01
CA PHE A 349 -11.84 -10.79 4.64
C PHE A 349 -11.20 -11.75 3.62
N ARG A 350 -10.28 -11.28 2.79
CA ARG A 350 -9.56 -12.13 1.84
C ARG A 350 -8.49 -12.98 2.53
N GLU A 351 -7.92 -12.52 3.65
CA GLU A 351 -7.03 -13.32 4.50
C GLU A 351 -7.75 -14.55 5.06
N GLU A 352 -9.02 -14.41 5.44
CA GLU A 352 -9.83 -15.51 5.97
C GLU A 352 -10.21 -16.54 4.88
N ALA A 353 -10.48 -16.08 3.66
CA ALA A 353 -10.92 -16.95 2.56
C ALA A 353 -9.82 -17.84 1.93
N GLU A 354 -8.53 -17.53 2.14
CA GLU A 354 -7.41 -18.40 1.71
C GLU A 354 -7.12 -19.55 2.69
N VAL A 355 -7.85 -19.64 3.79
CA VAL A 355 -7.65 -20.66 4.86
C VAL A 355 -8.56 -21.88 4.69
N ASP A 356 -9.67 -21.75 3.95
CA ASP A 356 -10.61 -22.81 3.64
C ASP A 356 -10.23 -23.50 2.31
#